data_62f74809b835897f28a820bb76fb73ee
#
_entry.id   62f74809b835897f28a820bb76fb73ee
#
_cell.length_a   1.000
_cell.length_b   1.000
_cell.length_c   1.000
_cell.angle_alpha   90.00
_cell.angle_beta   90.00
_cell.angle_gamma   90.00
#
_symmetry.space_group_name_H-M   'P 1'
#
loop_
_entity.id
_entity.type
_entity.pdbx_description
1 polymer ?
#
loop_
_entity_poly.entity_id
_entity_poly.type
_entity_poly.pdbx_seq_one_letter_code
_entity_poly.pdbx_strand_id
1 'polypeptide(L)'
;MRLAIGGMVAGMAATGFAGRARAADSKTGVTPDQALDKLRQGNLRFMSEPQACVADLAQARQRVAEGQAPWASVLTCADSRVAPELVFGGLGPGDIFVCRNAGNIADTVVLGTLEYGVIALGSPLIMVIGHARCGAVAAACDVVIKKQKFPGSIGPMLKPILPAALAVAQKSGDVIDLAIRENARRQAEHVMSSSSIIAKAVKAGKVKIVAAYYSLDDGKVEILS
;
A
#
# COMPACT_ATOMS: atom_id res chain seq x y z
N MET A 1 -60.46 -31.35 -29.52
CA MET A 1 -60.10 -29.94 -29.38
C MET A 1 -58.85 -29.88 -28.47
N ARG A 2 -57.65 -29.80 -29.06
CA ARG A 2 -56.36 -29.78 -28.35
C ARG A 2 -55.81 -28.34 -28.37
N LEU A 3 -55.75 -27.69 -27.22
CA LEU A 3 -55.07 -26.39 -27.08
C LEU A 3 -53.56 -26.64 -26.95
N ALA A 4 -52.78 -26.09 -27.84
CA ALA A 4 -51.34 -26.00 -27.75
C ALA A 4 -50.98 -24.70 -27.01
N ILE A 5 -50.30 -24.85 -25.86
CA ILE A 5 -49.74 -23.73 -25.11
C ILE A 5 -48.28 -23.52 -25.60
N GLY A 6 -48.08 -22.49 -26.40
CA GLY A 6 -46.75 -22.07 -26.85
C GLY A 6 -46.00 -21.35 -25.69
N GLY A 7 -44.93 -21.97 -25.19
CA GLY A 7 -44.04 -21.34 -24.25
C GLY A 7 -43.12 -20.32 -24.95
N MET A 8 -43.28 -19.08 -24.59
CA MET A 8 -42.41 -17.96 -25.03
C MET A 8 -41.17 -17.93 -24.10
N VAL A 9 -40.04 -18.40 -24.57
CA VAL A 9 -38.75 -18.26 -23.86
C VAL A 9 -38.28 -16.85 -24.10
N ALA A 10 -38.42 -16.02 -23.09
CA ALA A 10 -37.84 -14.68 -23.08
C ALA A 10 -36.32 -14.81 -22.88
N GLY A 11 -35.55 -14.61 -23.94
CA GLY A 11 -34.09 -14.50 -23.85
C GLY A 11 -33.71 -13.22 -23.11
N MET A 12 -33.21 -13.33 -21.89
CA MET A 12 -32.53 -12.25 -21.18
C MET A 12 -31.22 -11.96 -21.91
N ALA A 13 -31.20 -10.94 -22.74
CA ALA A 13 -29.97 -10.36 -23.25
C ALA A 13 -29.20 -9.79 -22.05
N ALA A 14 -28.11 -10.41 -21.68
CA ALA A 14 -27.13 -9.85 -20.75
C ALA A 14 -26.54 -8.62 -21.42
N THR A 15 -27.11 -7.43 -21.12
CA THR A 15 -26.47 -6.16 -21.44
C THR A 15 -25.21 -6.07 -20.60
N GLY A 16 -24.08 -6.40 -21.22
CA GLY A 16 -22.76 -6.22 -20.62
C GLY A 16 -22.62 -4.77 -20.17
N PHE A 17 -22.40 -4.61 -18.87
CA PHE A 17 -21.96 -3.37 -18.28
C PHE A 17 -20.52 -3.10 -18.79
N ALA A 18 -20.41 -2.67 -20.06
CA ALA A 18 -19.23 -2.03 -20.59
C ALA A 18 -19.22 -0.57 -20.12
N GLY A 19 -19.30 -0.37 -18.81
CA GLY A 19 -18.90 0.88 -18.19
C GLY A 19 -17.40 0.99 -18.43
N ARG A 20 -17.01 1.71 -19.48
CA ARG A 20 -15.66 2.20 -19.64
C ARG A 20 -15.32 3.06 -18.44
N ALA A 21 -14.76 2.44 -17.39
CA ALA A 21 -13.80 3.14 -16.57
C ALA A 21 -12.70 3.55 -17.56
N ARG A 22 -12.75 4.78 -18.01
CA ARG A 22 -11.73 5.39 -18.83
C ARG A 22 -10.54 5.64 -17.92
N ALA A 23 -9.85 4.56 -17.55
CA ALA A 23 -8.47 4.66 -17.14
C ALA A 23 -7.77 5.25 -18.37
N ALA A 24 -7.42 6.52 -18.27
CA ALA A 24 -6.62 7.14 -19.31
C ALA A 24 -5.40 6.23 -19.51
N ASP A 25 -5.08 5.91 -20.76
CA ASP A 25 -3.93 5.07 -21.16
C ASP A 25 -2.56 5.71 -20.85
N SER A 26 -2.48 6.61 -19.88
CA SER A 26 -1.26 7.22 -19.41
C SER A 26 -0.54 6.30 -18.43
N LYS A 27 0.10 5.25 -18.97
CA LYS A 27 1.10 4.51 -18.21
C LYS A 27 2.23 5.48 -17.88
N THR A 28 2.68 5.43 -16.65
CA THR A 28 3.69 6.36 -16.10
C THR A 28 5.01 6.41 -16.88
N GLY A 29 5.34 5.44 -17.74
CA GLY A 29 6.64 5.35 -18.42
C GLY A 29 7.85 5.14 -17.50
N VAL A 30 7.64 5.08 -16.19
CA VAL A 30 8.68 4.91 -15.16
C VAL A 30 8.89 3.43 -14.90
N THR A 31 10.16 2.98 -14.88
CA THR A 31 10.49 1.60 -14.50
C THR A 31 10.42 1.41 -12.98
N PRO A 32 10.32 0.13 -12.49
CA PRO A 32 10.32 -0.13 -11.05
C PRO A 32 11.53 0.43 -10.30
N ASP A 33 12.72 0.35 -10.89
CA ASP A 33 13.95 0.89 -10.28
C ASP A 33 13.96 2.41 -10.28
N GLN A 34 13.55 3.04 -11.38
CA GLN A 34 13.38 4.50 -11.42
C GLN A 34 12.35 4.99 -10.39
N ALA A 35 11.25 4.28 -10.19
CA ALA A 35 10.26 4.62 -9.17
C ALA A 35 10.86 4.54 -7.76
N LEU A 36 11.64 3.49 -7.46
CA LEU A 36 12.33 3.36 -6.18
C LEU A 36 13.35 4.49 -5.97
N ASP A 37 14.13 4.84 -7.00
CA ASP A 37 15.10 5.93 -6.92
C ASP A 37 14.42 7.30 -6.73
N LYS A 38 13.28 7.55 -7.37
CA LYS A 38 12.48 8.76 -7.13
C LYS A 38 12.05 8.87 -5.67
N LEU A 39 11.58 7.79 -5.04
CA LEU A 39 11.24 7.80 -3.62
C LEU A 39 12.47 8.07 -2.75
N ARG A 40 13.61 7.42 -3.04
CA ARG A 40 14.87 7.65 -2.30
C ARG A 40 15.32 9.11 -2.39
N GLN A 41 15.35 9.68 -3.59
CA GLN A 41 15.74 11.09 -3.79
C GLN A 41 14.76 12.05 -3.11
N GLY A 42 13.45 11.73 -3.16
CA GLY A 42 12.44 12.50 -2.44
C GLY A 42 12.68 12.48 -0.93
N ASN A 43 12.97 11.32 -0.34
CA ASN A 43 13.27 11.22 1.09
C ASN A 43 14.55 11.97 1.47
N LEU A 44 15.60 11.92 0.65
CA LEU A 44 16.80 12.72 0.89
C LEU A 44 16.48 14.23 0.93
N ARG A 45 15.65 14.73 0.01
CA ARG A 45 15.19 16.14 0.04
C ARG A 45 14.39 16.45 1.31
N PHE A 46 13.48 15.57 1.71
CA PHE A 46 12.71 15.76 2.95
C PHE A 46 13.61 15.86 4.18
N MET A 47 14.68 15.07 4.25
CA MET A 47 15.63 15.10 5.36
C MET A 47 16.50 16.37 5.34
N SER A 48 16.97 16.82 4.18
CA SER A 48 17.89 17.96 4.06
C SER A 48 17.18 19.32 4.01
N GLU A 49 16.02 19.39 3.35
CA GLU A 49 15.30 20.62 3.06
C GLU A 49 13.78 20.45 3.24
N PRO A 50 13.29 20.10 4.44
CA PRO A 50 11.87 19.78 4.65
C PRO A 50 10.92 20.94 4.29
N GLN A 51 11.39 22.17 4.38
CA GLN A 51 10.61 23.37 4.03
C GLN A 51 10.44 23.58 2.52
N ALA A 52 11.33 23.02 1.70
CA ALA A 52 11.26 23.12 0.24
C ALA A 52 10.30 22.10 -0.39
N CYS A 53 9.73 21.21 0.39
CA CYS A 53 8.88 20.11 -0.07
C CYS A 53 7.42 20.53 -0.29
N VAL A 54 7.16 21.67 -0.90
CA VAL A 54 5.80 22.13 -1.24
C VAL A 54 5.64 22.12 -2.76
N ALA A 55 4.85 21.17 -3.27
CA ALA A 55 4.46 21.17 -4.68
C ALA A 55 3.50 22.35 -4.98
N ASP A 56 3.50 22.85 -6.21
CA ASP A 56 2.42 23.71 -6.70
C ASP A 56 1.13 22.86 -6.83
N LEU A 57 0.38 22.82 -5.72
CA LEU A 57 -0.81 21.98 -5.59
C LEU A 57 -1.93 22.40 -6.53
N ALA A 58 -2.03 23.68 -6.87
CA ALA A 58 -3.09 24.16 -7.77
C ALA A 58 -2.84 23.64 -9.19
N GLN A 59 -1.63 23.80 -9.70
CA GLN A 59 -1.24 23.33 -11.01
C GLN A 59 -1.24 21.78 -11.08
N ALA A 60 -0.74 21.10 -10.02
CA ALA A 60 -0.76 19.66 -9.93
C ALA A 60 -2.20 19.12 -10.00
N ARG A 61 -3.13 19.69 -9.25
CA ARG A 61 -4.55 19.32 -9.27
C ARG A 61 -5.17 19.44 -10.67
N GLN A 62 -4.88 20.53 -11.38
CA GLN A 62 -5.41 20.72 -12.73
C GLN A 62 -4.91 19.65 -13.70
N ARG A 63 -3.63 19.29 -13.63
CA ARG A 63 -3.04 18.27 -14.51
C ARG A 63 -3.66 16.87 -14.32
N VAL A 64 -4.13 16.54 -13.12
CA VAL A 64 -4.63 15.19 -12.81
C VAL A 64 -6.16 15.11 -12.71
N ALA A 65 -6.88 16.20 -13.03
CA ALA A 65 -8.34 16.26 -12.91
C ALA A 65 -9.06 15.21 -13.79
N GLU A 66 -8.50 14.86 -14.95
CA GLU A 66 -9.08 13.91 -15.89
C GLU A 66 -8.50 12.49 -15.78
N GLY A 67 -7.44 12.28 -15.00
CA GLY A 67 -6.83 10.97 -14.83
C GLY A 67 -5.60 10.99 -13.96
N GLN A 68 -5.10 9.80 -13.62
CA GLN A 68 -3.92 9.61 -12.79
C GLN A 68 -2.99 8.55 -13.37
N ALA A 69 -1.69 8.72 -13.19
CA ALA A 69 -0.66 7.77 -13.56
C ALA A 69 0.40 7.66 -12.46
N PRO A 70 0.04 7.15 -11.27
CA PRO A 70 0.96 7.08 -10.15
C PRO A 70 2.13 6.15 -10.48
N TRP A 71 3.34 6.62 -10.17
CA TRP A 71 4.56 5.85 -10.44
C TRP A 71 5.00 4.98 -9.25
N ALA A 72 4.25 5.01 -8.13
CA ALA A 72 4.42 4.08 -7.02
C ALA A 72 3.09 3.89 -6.27
N SER A 73 2.88 2.70 -5.72
CA SER A 73 1.85 2.40 -4.73
C SER A 73 2.51 2.26 -3.37
N VAL A 74 1.96 2.91 -2.34
CA VAL A 74 2.53 2.91 -0.99
C VAL A 74 1.49 2.39 0.00
N LEU A 75 1.82 1.30 0.70
CA LEU A 75 1.08 0.84 1.87
C LEU A 75 1.80 1.30 3.14
N THR A 76 1.17 2.13 3.96
CA THR A 76 1.74 2.62 5.20
C THR A 76 0.72 2.68 6.34
N CYS A 77 1.20 3.04 7.54
CA CYS A 77 0.33 3.21 8.69
C CYS A 77 -0.58 4.45 8.56
N ALA A 78 -1.77 4.36 9.18
CA ALA A 78 -2.66 5.50 9.35
C ALA A 78 -2.16 6.53 10.40
N ASP A 79 -1.02 6.29 11.04
CA ASP A 79 -0.39 7.18 12.01
C ASP A 79 -0.26 8.61 11.44
N SER A 80 -0.76 9.60 12.17
CA SER A 80 -0.82 10.99 11.71
C SER A 80 0.56 11.64 11.46
N ARG A 81 1.62 11.05 12.01
CA ARG A 81 3.01 11.50 11.83
C ARG A 81 3.64 10.99 10.54
N VAL A 82 2.95 10.09 9.82
CA VAL A 82 3.44 9.47 8.59
C VAL A 82 2.56 9.93 7.43
N ALA A 83 3.02 10.92 6.69
CA ALA A 83 2.38 11.40 5.47
C ALA A 83 3.32 11.05 4.30
N PRO A 84 3.07 9.96 3.54
CA PRO A 84 4.01 9.49 2.54
C PRO A 84 4.32 10.54 1.48
N GLU A 85 3.35 11.37 1.11
CA GLU A 85 3.57 12.47 0.16
C GLU A 85 4.65 13.45 0.65
N LEU A 86 4.67 13.77 1.94
CA LEU A 86 5.67 14.65 2.54
C LEU A 86 7.01 13.92 2.73
N VAL A 87 6.96 12.69 3.27
CA VAL A 87 8.16 11.86 3.55
C VAL A 87 8.99 11.63 2.28
N PHE A 88 8.35 11.61 1.11
CA PHE A 88 9.03 11.48 -0.18
C PHE A 88 9.21 12.79 -0.94
N GLY A 89 9.35 13.90 -0.22
CA GLY A 89 9.80 15.17 -0.77
C GLY A 89 8.70 16.06 -1.33
N GLY A 90 7.51 16.04 -0.71
CA GLY A 90 6.39 16.91 -1.07
C GLY A 90 5.78 16.55 -2.41
N LEU A 91 5.42 15.29 -2.58
CA LEU A 91 4.75 14.81 -3.79
C LEU A 91 3.37 15.45 -3.95
N GLY A 92 3.00 15.71 -5.18
CA GLY A 92 1.71 16.30 -5.54
C GLY A 92 0.61 15.26 -5.79
N PRO A 93 -0.65 15.72 -5.98
CA PRO A 93 -1.74 14.86 -6.39
C PRO A 93 -1.40 14.08 -7.67
N GLY A 94 -1.67 12.78 -7.66
CA GLY A 94 -1.44 11.89 -8.81
C GLY A 94 -0.06 11.23 -8.88
N ASP A 95 0.90 11.63 -8.04
CA ASP A 95 2.26 11.08 -8.04
C ASP A 95 2.33 9.66 -7.50
N ILE A 96 1.66 9.39 -6.37
CA ILE A 96 1.64 8.08 -5.72
C ILE A 96 0.21 7.63 -5.39
N PHE A 97 0.01 6.30 -5.33
CA PHE A 97 -1.25 5.67 -4.97
C PHE A 97 -1.14 5.09 -3.56
N VAL A 98 -1.88 5.65 -2.60
CA VAL A 98 -1.64 5.42 -1.18
C VAL A 98 -2.75 4.59 -0.54
N CYS A 99 -2.33 3.51 0.17
CA CYS A 99 -3.15 2.75 1.10
C CYS A 99 -2.68 3.01 2.53
N ARG A 100 -3.61 3.27 3.46
CA ARG A 100 -3.26 3.50 4.87
C ARG A 100 -4.24 2.80 5.81
N ASN A 101 -3.70 2.05 6.76
CA ASN A 101 -4.43 1.49 7.89
C ASN A 101 -3.51 1.34 9.11
N ALA A 102 -4.05 1.10 10.30
CA ALA A 102 -3.24 0.91 11.49
C ALA A 102 -2.36 -0.34 11.36
N GLY A 103 -1.02 -0.14 11.37
CA GLY A 103 -0.04 -1.21 11.25
C GLY A 103 0.28 -1.68 9.83
N ASN A 104 -0.01 -0.89 8.82
CA ASN A 104 0.33 -1.15 7.40
C ASN A 104 -0.01 -2.57 6.92
N ILE A 105 -1.23 -3.04 7.25
CA ILE A 105 -1.71 -4.40 7.00
C ILE A 105 -2.21 -4.54 5.56
N ALA A 106 -1.79 -5.56 4.85
CA ALA A 106 -2.27 -5.91 3.52
C ALA A 106 -3.49 -6.87 3.63
N ASP A 107 -4.62 -6.35 4.09
CA ASP A 107 -5.88 -7.08 4.10
C ASP A 107 -6.51 -7.17 2.70
N THR A 108 -7.66 -7.83 2.58
CA THR A 108 -8.35 -8.01 1.29
C THR A 108 -8.64 -6.70 0.58
N VAL A 109 -9.02 -5.64 1.31
CA VAL A 109 -9.32 -4.33 0.71
C VAL A 109 -8.05 -3.67 0.20
N VAL A 110 -6.98 -3.71 0.97
CA VAL A 110 -5.66 -3.19 0.57
C VAL A 110 -5.09 -4.00 -0.60
N LEU A 111 -5.17 -5.34 -0.56
CA LEU A 111 -4.72 -6.19 -1.68
C LEU A 111 -5.44 -5.81 -2.98
N GLY A 112 -6.78 -5.72 -2.96
CA GLY A 112 -7.55 -5.30 -4.13
C GLY A 112 -7.20 -3.89 -4.60
N THR A 113 -6.90 -2.97 -3.68
CA THR A 113 -6.46 -1.61 -4.01
C THR A 113 -5.08 -1.63 -4.69
N LEU A 114 -4.14 -2.41 -4.18
CA LEU A 114 -2.80 -2.55 -4.79
C LEU A 114 -2.87 -3.23 -6.16
N GLU A 115 -3.72 -4.24 -6.31
CA GLU A 115 -4.00 -4.89 -7.61
C GLU A 115 -4.55 -3.89 -8.63
N TYR A 116 -5.49 -3.03 -8.22
CA TYR A 116 -6.00 -1.94 -9.06
C TYR A 116 -4.88 -0.97 -9.47
N GLY A 117 -4.01 -0.58 -8.52
CA GLY A 117 -2.83 0.24 -8.80
C GLY A 117 -1.94 -0.37 -9.89
N VAL A 118 -1.73 -1.69 -9.84
CA VAL A 118 -0.89 -2.42 -10.81
C VAL A 118 -1.59 -2.58 -12.18
N ILE A 119 -2.86 -3.03 -12.19
CA ILE A 119 -3.53 -3.40 -13.44
C ILE A 119 -4.09 -2.17 -14.15
N ALA A 120 -4.83 -1.34 -13.41
CA ALA A 120 -5.57 -0.23 -13.99
C ALA A 120 -4.70 1.03 -14.15
N LEU A 121 -3.79 1.28 -13.20
CA LEU A 121 -2.98 2.49 -13.19
C LEU A 121 -1.54 2.26 -13.68
N GLY A 122 -1.11 1.01 -13.79
CA GLY A 122 0.24 0.68 -14.26
C GLY A 122 1.36 1.07 -13.29
N SER A 123 1.07 1.16 -11.98
CA SER A 123 2.05 1.50 -10.95
C SER A 123 3.16 0.44 -10.90
N PRO A 124 4.43 0.78 -11.17
CA PRO A 124 5.52 -0.18 -11.29
C PRO A 124 6.19 -0.55 -9.97
N LEU A 125 5.85 0.13 -8.88
CA LEU A 125 6.44 -0.11 -7.56
C LEU A 125 5.36 -0.22 -6.50
N ILE A 126 5.49 -1.22 -5.61
CA ILE A 126 4.75 -1.31 -4.36
C ILE A 126 5.75 -1.18 -3.22
N MET A 127 5.57 -0.21 -2.33
CA MET A 127 6.37 -0.04 -1.13
C MET A 127 5.50 -0.23 0.11
N VAL A 128 5.91 -1.13 1.00
CA VAL A 128 5.26 -1.37 2.30
C VAL A 128 6.12 -0.75 3.39
N ILE A 129 5.59 0.24 4.11
CA ILE A 129 6.36 1.05 5.05
C ILE A 129 5.85 0.85 6.48
N GLY A 130 6.70 0.27 7.34
CA GLY A 130 6.59 0.39 8.79
C GLY A 130 7.23 1.69 9.29
N HIS A 131 6.89 2.12 10.50
CA HIS A 131 7.46 3.36 11.04
C HIS A 131 7.80 3.23 12.53
N ALA A 132 8.77 3.99 12.98
CA ALA A 132 9.19 4.03 14.39
C ALA A 132 8.01 4.26 15.34
N ARG A 133 8.02 3.58 16.47
CA ARG A 133 7.01 3.74 17.54
C ARG A 133 5.56 3.56 17.05
N CYS A 134 5.33 2.57 16.18
CA CYS A 134 3.99 2.23 15.67
C CYS A 134 3.12 1.65 16.77
N GLY A 135 2.02 2.35 17.12
CA GLY A 135 1.12 1.94 18.19
C GLY A 135 0.41 0.61 17.94
N ALA A 136 0.06 0.30 16.69
CA ALA A 136 -0.58 -0.97 16.34
C ALA A 136 0.39 -2.17 16.51
N VAL A 137 1.65 -2.00 16.14
CA VAL A 137 2.67 -3.05 16.33
C VAL A 137 3.02 -3.20 17.81
N ALA A 138 3.13 -2.10 18.57
CA ALA A 138 3.32 -2.15 20.02
C ALA A 138 2.16 -2.91 20.70
N ALA A 139 0.91 -2.63 20.33
CA ALA A 139 -0.26 -3.36 20.82
C ALA A 139 -0.20 -4.86 20.47
N ALA A 140 0.26 -5.22 19.28
CA ALA A 140 0.46 -6.63 18.91
C ALA A 140 1.54 -7.30 19.76
N CYS A 141 2.64 -6.61 20.08
CA CYS A 141 3.65 -7.08 21.04
C CYS A 141 3.04 -7.28 22.44
N ASP A 142 2.19 -6.38 22.91
CA ASP A 142 1.50 -6.52 24.21
C ASP A 142 0.55 -7.73 24.23
N VAL A 143 -0.14 -8.02 23.12
CA VAL A 143 -0.94 -9.25 23.00
C VAL A 143 -0.07 -10.49 23.15
N VAL A 144 1.09 -10.51 22.49
CA VAL A 144 1.99 -11.69 22.50
C VAL A 144 2.68 -11.87 23.85
N ILE A 145 3.27 -10.80 24.38
CA ILE A 145 4.16 -10.86 25.55
C ILE A 145 3.36 -10.78 26.85
N LYS A 146 2.39 -9.85 26.94
CA LYS A 146 1.63 -9.56 28.15
C LYS A 146 0.24 -10.21 28.18
N LYS A 147 -0.14 -10.93 27.11
CA LYS A 147 -1.48 -11.52 26.92
C LYS A 147 -2.60 -10.47 27.02
N GLN A 148 -2.29 -9.22 26.67
CA GLN A 148 -3.24 -8.12 26.72
C GLN A 148 -4.38 -8.33 25.71
N LYS A 149 -5.60 -7.97 26.10
CA LYS A 149 -6.78 -7.99 25.23
C LYS A 149 -7.17 -6.56 24.85
N PHE A 150 -7.62 -6.39 23.63
CA PHE A 150 -8.09 -5.09 23.12
C PHE A 150 -9.56 -5.18 22.76
N PRO A 151 -10.35 -4.12 23.05
CA PRO A 151 -11.80 -4.13 22.83
C PRO A 151 -12.18 -3.96 21.36
N GLY A 152 -13.43 -4.32 21.05
CA GLY A 152 -14.06 -4.08 19.76
C GLY A 152 -13.28 -4.69 18.59
N SER A 153 -13.13 -3.94 17.53
CA SER A 153 -12.42 -4.36 16.31
C SER A 153 -10.89 -4.26 16.41
N ILE A 154 -10.35 -3.70 17.50
CA ILE A 154 -8.87 -3.55 17.64
C ILE A 154 -8.22 -4.93 17.73
N GLY A 155 -8.73 -5.85 18.56
CA GLY A 155 -8.18 -7.19 18.69
C GLY A 155 -8.12 -7.95 17.35
N PRO A 156 -9.23 -8.06 16.60
CA PRO A 156 -9.22 -8.63 15.26
C PRO A 156 -8.26 -7.95 14.28
N MET A 157 -8.16 -6.62 14.29
CA MET A 157 -7.25 -5.84 13.45
C MET A 157 -5.79 -6.18 13.72
N LEU A 158 -5.40 -6.48 14.96
CA LEU A 158 -4.03 -6.82 15.33
C LEU A 158 -3.60 -8.21 14.86
N LYS A 159 -4.53 -9.13 14.55
CA LYS A 159 -4.22 -10.53 14.20
C LYS A 159 -3.18 -10.68 13.08
N PRO A 160 -3.21 -9.92 11.96
CA PRO A 160 -2.20 -10.04 10.92
C PRO A 160 -0.80 -9.57 11.34
N ILE A 161 -0.69 -8.80 12.44
CA ILE A 161 0.59 -8.31 12.97
C ILE A 161 1.21 -9.30 13.95
N LEU A 162 0.40 -10.15 14.62
CA LEU A 162 0.89 -11.07 15.64
C LEU A 162 2.05 -11.97 15.18
N PRO A 163 2.09 -12.49 13.95
CA PRO A 163 3.24 -13.30 13.50
C PRO A 163 4.56 -12.55 13.53
N ALA A 164 4.57 -11.24 13.25
CA ALA A 164 5.77 -10.41 13.36
C ALA A 164 6.20 -10.22 14.82
N ALA A 165 5.25 -9.91 15.71
CA ALA A 165 5.51 -9.79 17.14
C ALA A 165 6.04 -11.12 17.75
N LEU A 166 5.46 -12.26 17.37
CA LEU A 166 5.91 -13.59 17.81
C LEU A 166 7.33 -13.90 17.36
N ALA A 167 7.70 -13.56 16.14
CA ALA A 167 9.01 -13.85 15.57
C ALA A 167 10.16 -13.14 16.29
N VAL A 168 9.86 -12.06 17.02
CA VAL A 168 10.87 -11.25 17.71
C VAL A 168 10.72 -11.23 19.22
N ALA A 169 9.68 -11.85 19.78
CA ALA A 169 9.33 -11.76 21.21
C ALA A 169 10.45 -12.18 22.18
N GLN A 170 11.38 -13.02 21.73
CA GLN A 170 12.52 -13.52 22.52
C GLN A 170 13.87 -12.91 22.09
N LYS A 171 13.86 -11.96 21.15
CA LYS A 171 15.09 -11.31 20.69
C LYS A 171 15.53 -10.23 21.68
N SER A 172 16.84 -10.02 21.78
CA SER A 172 17.42 -8.92 22.54
C SER A 172 17.24 -7.57 21.79
N GLY A 173 17.20 -6.47 22.52
CA GLY A 173 17.06 -5.14 21.99
C GLY A 173 15.62 -4.62 22.05
N ASP A 174 15.31 -3.61 21.23
CA ASP A 174 13.95 -3.05 21.15
C ASP A 174 13.02 -3.98 20.35
N VAL A 175 12.28 -4.79 21.09
CA VAL A 175 11.34 -5.77 20.50
C VAL A 175 10.27 -5.09 19.63
N ILE A 176 9.84 -3.87 19.98
CA ILE A 176 8.84 -3.15 19.20
C ILE A 176 9.44 -2.72 17.86
N ASP A 177 10.63 -2.15 17.84
CA ASP A 177 11.31 -1.75 16.60
C ASP A 177 11.58 -2.98 15.71
N LEU A 178 12.07 -4.06 16.28
CA LEU A 178 12.25 -5.33 15.57
C LEU A 178 10.95 -5.85 14.97
N ALA A 179 9.85 -5.78 15.73
CA ALA A 179 8.52 -6.22 15.26
C ALA A 179 7.98 -5.32 14.12
N ILE A 180 8.24 -4.01 14.17
CA ILE A 180 7.86 -3.08 13.10
C ILE A 180 8.54 -3.45 11.79
N ARG A 181 9.86 -3.66 11.82
CA ARG A 181 10.66 -4.06 10.66
C ARG A 181 10.22 -5.41 10.10
N GLU A 182 10.00 -6.37 10.98
CA GLU A 182 9.53 -7.71 10.63
C GLU A 182 8.11 -7.66 10.03
N ASN A 183 7.21 -6.83 10.60
CA ASN A 183 5.86 -6.66 10.06
C ASN A 183 5.90 -6.08 8.65
N ALA A 184 6.72 -5.05 8.39
CA ALA A 184 6.85 -4.47 7.06
C ALA A 184 7.30 -5.52 6.03
N ARG A 185 8.27 -6.37 6.35
CA ARG A 185 8.71 -7.48 5.48
C ARG A 185 7.60 -8.49 5.23
N ARG A 186 6.94 -8.95 6.28
CA ARG A 186 5.85 -9.94 6.18
C ARG A 186 4.67 -9.42 5.39
N GLN A 187 4.31 -8.15 5.53
CA GLN A 187 3.23 -7.56 4.74
C GLN A 187 3.63 -7.44 3.25
N ALA A 188 4.88 -7.11 2.94
CA ALA A 188 5.39 -7.11 1.56
C ALA A 188 5.38 -8.52 0.94
N GLU A 189 5.81 -9.54 1.69
CA GLU A 189 5.73 -10.95 1.29
C GLU A 189 4.28 -11.40 1.11
N HIS A 190 3.38 -10.97 2.01
CA HIS A 190 1.96 -11.28 1.93
C HIS A 190 1.31 -10.67 0.68
N VAL A 191 1.63 -9.45 0.32
CA VAL A 191 1.19 -8.83 -0.95
C VAL A 191 1.55 -9.71 -2.14
N MET A 192 2.78 -10.20 -2.19
CA MET A 192 3.23 -11.07 -3.28
C MET A 192 2.57 -12.45 -3.27
N SER A 193 2.49 -13.09 -2.10
CA SER A 193 2.00 -14.48 -1.97
C SER A 193 0.47 -14.59 -2.08
N SER A 194 -0.27 -13.55 -1.72
CA SER A 194 -1.74 -13.55 -1.71
C SER A 194 -2.38 -12.99 -2.97
N SER A 195 -1.60 -12.36 -3.86
CA SER A 195 -2.10 -11.84 -5.13
C SER A 195 -1.41 -12.50 -6.32
N SER A 196 -2.12 -13.36 -7.03
CA SER A 196 -1.63 -13.95 -8.28
C SER A 196 -1.38 -12.90 -9.38
N ILE A 197 -2.09 -11.80 -9.32
CA ILE A 197 -1.99 -10.66 -10.24
C ILE A 197 -0.65 -9.96 -10.03
N ILE A 198 -0.38 -9.57 -8.78
CA ILE A 198 0.87 -8.88 -8.42
C ILE A 198 2.07 -9.82 -8.63
N ALA A 199 1.97 -11.09 -8.21
CA ALA A 199 3.02 -12.07 -8.41
C ALA A 199 3.39 -12.26 -9.89
N LYS A 200 2.41 -12.31 -10.80
CA LYS A 200 2.65 -12.35 -12.25
C LYS A 200 3.37 -11.09 -12.76
N ALA A 201 2.96 -9.91 -12.28
CA ALA A 201 3.59 -8.65 -12.66
C ALA A 201 5.04 -8.54 -12.18
N VAL A 202 5.32 -9.00 -10.95
CA VAL A 202 6.69 -9.08 -10.40
C VAL A 202 7.54 -10.06 -11.21
N LYS A 203 7.04 -11.26 -11.49
CA LYS A 203 7.74 -12.25 -12.32
C LYS A 203 8.05 -11.74 -13.74
N ALA A 204 7.18 -10.90 -14.28
CA ALA A 204 7.38 -10.27 -15.59
C ALA A 204 8.31 -9.03 -15.54
N GLY A 205 8.89 -8.67 -14.39
CA GLY A 205 9.73 -7.50 -14.21
C GLY A 205 9.00 -6.16 -14.34
N LYS A 206 7.67 -6.17 -14.33
CA LYS A 206 6.82 -4.96 -14.47
C LYS A 206 6.58 -4.26 -13.15
N VAL A 207 6.68 -4.98 -12.04
CA VAL A 207 6.45 -4.45 -10.69
C VAL A 207 7.58 -4.93 -9.78
N LYS A 208 8.03 -4.04 -8.90
CA LYS A 208 8.89 -4.36 -7.76
C LYS A 208 8.12 -4.18 -6.47
N ILE A 209 8.34 -5.05 -5.49
CA ILE A 209 7.82 -4.90 -4.13
C ILE A 209 9.00 -4.68 -3.20
N VAL A 210 8.92 -3.68 -2.32
CA VAL A 210 9.94 -3.41 -1.31
C VAL A 210 9.30 -3.18 0.05
N ALA A 211 9.96 -3.68 1.11
CA ALA A 211 9.66 -3.30 2.47
C ALA A 211 10.56 -2.14 2.90
N ALA A 212 10.04 -1.24 3.71
CA ALA A 212 10.79 -0.09 4.20
C ALA A 212 10.41 0.23 5.65
N TYR A 213 11.31 0.98 6.31
CA TYR A 213 11.11 1.48 7.67
C TYR A 213 11.34 3.00 7.68
N TYR A 214 10.40 3.74 8.22
CA TYR A 214 10.47 5.19 8.39
C TYR A 214 10.82 5.55 9.83
N SER A 215 11.93 6.23 10.02
CA SER A 215 12.36 6.81 11.29
C SER A 215 11.67 8.15 11.54
N LEU A 216 11.01 8.27 12.70
CA LEU A 216 10.39 9.53 13.12
C LEU A 216 11.40 10.51 13.72
N ASP A 217 12.63 10.08 13.99
CA ASP A 217 13.63 10.90 14.66
C ASP A 217 14.40 11.79 13.66
N ASP A 218 14.72 11.23 12.50
CA ASP A 218 15.51 11.90 11.47
C ASP A 218 14.83 11.97 10.10
N GLY A 219 13.62 11.40 9.97
CA GLY A 219 12.87 11.42 8.72
C GLY A 219 13.37 10.44 7.66
N LYS A 220 14.34 9.58 7.98
CA LYS A 220 14.96 8.63 7.05
C LYS A 220 14.04 7.46 6.73
N VAL A 221 13.97 7.08 5.45
CA VAL A 221 13.39 5.82 4.99
C VAL A 221 14.50 4.84 4.63
N GLU A 222 14.57 3.76 5.39
CA GLU A 222 15.47 2.63 5.17
C GLU A 222 14.75 1.53 4.38
N ILE A 223 15.35 1.06 3.29
CA ILE A 223 14.85 -0.10 2.56
C ILE A 223 15.25 -1.37 3.33
N LEU A 224 14.27 -2.19 3.64
CA LEU A 224 14.45 -3.48 4.29
C LEU A 224 14.49 -4.55 3.20
N SER A 225 15.62 -5.15 3.00
CA SER A 225 15.79 -6.29 2.06
C SER A 225 15.07 -7.54 2.53
#